data_3031f0d9e657b37c8b7b4eaf595b883a
#
_entry.id   3031f0d9e657b37c8b7b4eaf595b883a
#
_cell.length_a   1.000
_cell.length_b   1.000
_cell.length_c   1.000
_cell.angle_alpha   90.00
_cell.angle_beta   90.00
_cell.angle_gamma   90.00
#
_symmetry.space_group_name_H-M   'P 1'
#
loop_
_entity.id
_entity.type
_entity.pdbx_description
1 polymer ?
#
loop_
_entity_poly.entity_id
_entity_poly.type
_entity_poly.pdbx_seq_one_letter_code
_entity_poly.pdbx_strand_id
1 'polypeptide(L)'
;MAQSWIHEAQQAIGYSFRQPRLIEEALTHKSHVNEIKDKPHRHYERLEFLGDAVLALIISECLASMCPDSTEGELSKLKAQLVSEATLATVARRIELGRLLRLGRGEELTKGREKHSLLADALEAIIAAIYLDGGLAEVQAFVLRVFVNELDEVLKQQQGEATAITQDYKTELQEWSQRRFESLPQYVTVRETGPDHQKTFEVQLSIQGDIVGMGVGRSKKEAEQMAAKQALEQVRRTPSA
;
A
#
# COMPACT_ATOMS: atom_id res chain seq x y z
N MET A 1 10.27 -2.10 -35.54
CA MET A 1 10.63 -1.61 -34.18
C MET A 1 9.40 -1.53 -33.26
N ALA A 2 8.29 -0.85 -33.63
CA ALA A 2 7.10 -0.75 -32.75
C ALA A 2 6.43 -2.11 -32.41
N GLN A 3 6.30 -3.02 -33.38
CA GLN A 3 5.72 -4.36 -33.13
C GLN A 3 6.58 -5.22 -32.20
N SER A 4 7.90 -5.11 -32.27
CA SER A 4 8.81 -5.84 -31.36
C SER A 4 8.69 -5.35 -29.91
N TRP A 5 8.58 -4.04 -29.69
CA TRP A 5 8.40 -3.46 -28.37
C TRP A 5 7.04 -3.83 -27.73
N ILE A 6 5.93 -3.77 -28.50
CA ILE A 6 4.61 -4.20 -28.02
C ILE A 6 4.63 -5.68 -27.62
N HIS A 7 5.27 -6.54 -28.41
CA HIS A 7 5.40 -7.95 -28.10
C HIS A 7 6.17 -8.17 -26.77
N GLU A 8 7.31 -7.49 -26.61
CA GLU A 8 8.09 -7.54 -25.37
C GLU A 8 7.27 -7.06 -24.16
N ALA A 9 6.53 -5.97 -24.31
CA ALA A 9 5.67 -5.44 -23.25
C ALA A 9 4.56 -6.44 -22.86
N GLN A 10 3.90 -7.06 -23.85
CA GLN A 10 2.89 -8.09 -23.57
C GLN A 10 3.47 -9.32 -22.87
N GLN A 11 4.69 -9.73 -23.22
CA GLN A 11 5.37 -10.84 -22.53
C GLN A 11 5.68 -10.50 -21.08
N ALA A 12 6.21 -9.30 -20.79
CA ALA A 12 6.55 -8.88 -19.43
C ALA A 12 5.28 -8.73 -18.55
N ILE A 13 4.20 -8.18 -19.10
CA ILE A 13 2.91 -8.05 -18.44
C ILE A 13 2.21 -9.41 -18.28
N GLY A 14 2.46 -10.35 -19.19
CA GLY A 14 1.77 -11.66 -19.24
C GLY A 14 0.32 -11.55 -19.65
N TYR A 15 0.00 -10.61 -20.55
CA TYR A 15 -1.31 -10.42 -21.16
C TYR A 15 -1.18 -10.01 -22.63
N SER A 16 -1.96 -10.65 -23.52
CA SER A 16 -1.98 -10.38 -24.95
C SER A 16 -3.18 -9.51 -25.32
N PHE A 17 -2.91 -8.27 -25.68
CA PHE A 17 -3.96 -7.30 -26.02
C PHE A 17 -4.58 -7.58 -27.39
N ARG A 18 -5.91 -7.59 -27.46
CA ARG A 18 -6.70 -7.59 -28.70
C ARG A 18 -6.57 -6.24 -29.41
N GLN A 19 -6.41 -5.16 -28.63
CA GLN A 19 -6.24 -3.79 -29.10
C GLN A 19 -4.86 -3.25 -28.69
N PRO A 20 -3.81 -3.43 -29.52
CA PRO A 20 -2.44 -3.01 -29.18
C PRO A 20 -2.29 -1.52 -28.81
N ARG A 21 -3.20 -0.67 -29.26
CA ARG A 21 -3.25 0.75 -28.90
C ARG A 21 -3.39 0.99 -27.38
N LEU A 22 -4.05 0.08 -26.65
CA LEU A 22 -4.29 0.25 -25.21
C LEU A 22 -2.99 0.11 -24.41
N ILE A 23 -2.17 -0.90 -24.73
CA ILE A 23 -0.86 -1.05 -24.09
C ILE A 23 0.09 0.08 -24.51
N GLU A 24 0.02 0.53 -25.76
CA GLU A 24 0.81 1.67 -26.21
C GLU A 24 0.45 2.95 -25.43
N GLU A 25 -0.83 3.24 -25.26
CA GLU A 25 -1.32 4.38 -24.47
C GLU A 25 -0.90 4.24 -23.00
N ALA A 26 -1.07 3.06 -22.39
CA ALA A 26 -0.74 2.79 -20.98
C ALA A 26 0.74 2.91 -20.65
N LEU A 27 1.63 2.69 -21.60
CA LEU A 27 3.08 2.79 -21.42
C LEU A 27 3.66 4.11 -21.93
N THR A 28 2.84 5.06 -22.36
CA THR A 28 3.30 6.36 -22.89
C THR A 28 3.05 7.47 -21.89
N HIS A 29 4.12 8.07 -21.37
CA HIS A 29 4.07 9.24 -20.51
C HIS A 29 3.87 10.52 -21.32
N LYS A 30 3.23 11.54 -20.72
CA LYS A 30 2.99 12.85 -21.34
C LYS A 30 4.25 13.55 -21.86
N SER A 31 5.42 13.35 -21.21
CA SER A 31 6.67 13.92 -21.67
C SER A 31 7.06 13.42 -23.06
N HIS A 32 6.81 12.15 -23.35
CA HIS A 32 7.05 11.57 -24.66
C HIS A 32 6.16 12.21 -25.74
N VAL A 33 4.89 12.38 -25.44
CA VAL A 33 3.90 12.99 -26.36
C VAL A 33 4.26 14.43 -26.68
N ASN A 34 4.73 15.20 -25.70
CA ASN A 34 5.11 16.59 -25.87
C ASN A 34 6.30 16.82 -26.82
N GLU A 35 7.11 15.78 -27.05
CA GLU A 35 8.25 15.84 -27.98
C GLU A 35 7.86 15.49 -29.43
N ILE A 36 6.68 14.93 -29.67
CA ILE A 36 6.21 14.48 -30.99
C ILE A 36 5.26 15.51 -31.56
N LYS A 37 5.69 16.25 -32.58
CA LYS A 37 4.97 17.43 -33.14
C LYS A 37 3.77 17.09 -34.04
N ASP A 38 3.64 15.87 -34.58
CA ASP A 38 2.81 15.65 -35.78
C ASP A 38 1.57 14.77 -35.60
N LYS A 39 1.23 14.26 -34.41
CA LYS A 39 0.01 13.48 -34.18
C LYS A 39 -0.54 13.65 -32.75
N PRO A 40 -1.87 13.61 -32.55
CA PRO A 40 -2.45 13.54 -31.23
C PRO A 40 -2.14 12.14 -30.64
N HIS A 41 -1.01 12.03 -29.96
CA HIS A 41 -0.70 10.83 -29.19
C HIS A 41 -1.41 10.89 -27.84
N ARG A 42 -2.01 9.77 -27.45
CA ARG A 42 -2.56 9.62 -26.12
C ARG A 42 -1.46 9.23 -25.14
N HIS A 43 -1.60 9.63 -23.90
CA HIS A 43 -0.75 9.25 -22.78
C HIS A 43 -1.59 8.66 -21.65
N TYR A 44 -0.96 8.02 -20.71
CA TYR A 44 -1.61 7.14 -19.75
C TYR A 44 -2.51 7.81 -18.71
N GLU A 45 -2.48 9.11 -18.47
CA GLU A 45 -3.22 9.76 -17.35
C GLU A 45 -4.72 9.43 -17.30
N ARG A 46 -5.37 9.25 -18.44
CA ARG A 46 -6.80 8.85 -18.46
C ARG A 46 -7.00 7.38 -18.09
N LEU A 47 -6.03 6.55 -18.46
CA LEU A 47 -6.06 5.13 -18.10
C LEU A 47 -5.69 4.96 -16.62
N GLU A 48 -4.72 5.70 -16.10
CA GLU A 48 -4.38 5.80 -14.69
C GLU A 48 -5.62 6.11 -13.84
N PHE A 49 -6.35 7.18 -14.16
CA PHE A 49 -7.59 7.54 -13.47
C PHE A 49 -8.61 6.38 -13.41
N LEU A 50 -8.78 5.65 -14.51
CA LEU A 50 -9.67 4.48 -14.55
C LEU A 50 -9.06 3.30 -13.78
N GLY A 51 -7.75 3.11 -13.89
CA GLY A 51 -7.01 2.01 -13.29
C GLY A 51 -7.04 2.04 -11.77
N ASP A 52 -6.89 3.22 -11.15
CA ASP A 52 -7.06 3.41 -9.71
C ASP A 52 -8.43 2.86 -9.25
N ALA A 53 -9.51 3.26 -9.91
CA ALA A 53 -10.85 2.82 -9.55
C ALA A 53 -11.03 1.29 -9.73
N VAL A 54 -10.50 0.71 -10.81
CA VAL A 54 -10.57 -0.74 -11.08
C VAL A 54 -9.74 -1.51 -10.06
N LEU A 55 -8.53 -1.05 -9.75
CA LEU A 55 -7.67 -1.64 -8.74
C LEU A 55 -8.33 -1.58 -7.36
N ALA A 56 -8.86 -0.42 -6.98
CA ALA A 56 -9.56 -0.25 -5.72
C ALA A 56 -10.75 -1.21 -5.56
N LEU A 57 -11.51 -1.44 -6.63
CA LEU A 57 -12.61 -2.42 -6.65
C LEU A 57 -12.09 -3.84 -6.42
N ILE A 58 -11.09 -4.28 -7.19
CA ILE A 58 -10.55 -5.65 -7.12
C ILE A 58 -9.94 -5.93 -5.75
N ILE A 59 -9.14 -5.00 -5.23
CA ILE A 59 -8.52 -5.14 -3.91
C ILE A 59 -9.58 -5.15 -2.81
N SER A 60 -10.62 -4.30 -2.89
CA SER A 60 -11.71 -4.30 -1.91
C SER A 60 -12.48 -5.63 -1.90
N GLU A 61 -12.82 -6.18 -3.06
CA GLU A 61 -13.48 -7.48 -3.18
C GLU A 61 -12.60 -8.60 -2.61
N CYS A 62 -11.33 -8.59 -2.96
CA CYS A 62 -10.34 -9.56 -2.48
C CYS A 62 -10.23 -9.54 -0.95
N LEU A 63 -10.04 -8.36 -0.36
CA LEU A 63 -9.93 -8.19 1.10
C LEU A 63 -11.22 -8.60 1.82
N ALA A 64 -12.39 -8.22 1.32
CA ALA A 64 -13.67 -8.61 1.92
C ALA A 64 -13.86 -10.13 1.92
N SER A 65 -13.37 -10.82 0.89
CA SER A 65 -13.41 -12.28 0.81
C SER A 65 -12.36 -12.97 1.69
N MET A 66 -11.14 -12.42 1.75
CA MET A 66 -10.00 -13.01 2.49
C MET A 66 -10.05 -12.74 3.99
N CYS A 67 -10.70 -11.65 4.41
CA CYS A 67 -10.76 -11.19 5.79
C CYS A 67 -12.23 -11.00 6.25
N PRO A 68 -13.05 -12.07 6.31
CA PRO A 68 -14.49 -11.96 6.55
C PRO A 68 -14.85 -11.41 7.94
N ASP A 69 -13.96 -11.56 8.91
CA ASP A 69 -14.18 -11.11 10.30
C ASP A 69 -13.63 -9.69 10.56
N SER A 70 -12.97 -9.07 9.57
CA SER A 70 -12.41 -7.73 9.71
C SER A 70 -13.48 -6.64 9.61
N THR A 71 -13.31 -5.60 10.41
CA THR A 71 -14.15 -4.39 10.36
C THR A 71 -13.89 -3.57 9.09
N GLU A 72 -14.84 -2.70 8.71
CA GLU A 72 -14.66 -1.76 7.59
C GLU A 72 -13.38 -0.92 7.75
N GLY A 73 -13.10 -0.42 8.96
CA GLY A 73 -11.91 0.38 9.23
C GLY A 73 -10.60 -0.38 9.03
N GLU A 74 -10.55 -1.67 9.38
CA GLU A 74 -9.40 -2.53 9.12
C GLU A 74 -9.23 -2.80 7.62
N LEU A 75 -10.30 -3.15 6.93
CA LEU A 75 -10.29 -3.36 5.48
C LEU A 75 -9.84 -2.09 4.73
N SER A 76 -10.28 -0.92 5.16
CA SER A 76 -9.87 0.37 4.58
C SER A 76 -8.37 0.65 4.79
N LYS A 77 -7.81 0.34 5.95
CA LYS A 77 -6.36 0.46 6.22
C LYS A 77 -5.55 -0.48 5.33
N LEU A 78 -5.96 -1.75 5.23
CA LEU A 78 -5.30 -2.74 4.38
C LEU A 78 -5.35 -2.35 2.91
N LYS A 79 -6.51 -1.90 2.43
CA LYS A 79 -6.66 -1.39 1.07
C LYS A 79 -5.72 -0.21 0.82
N ALA A 80 -5.71 0.80 1.68
CA ALA A 80 -4.83 1.96 1.53
C ALA A 80 -3.34 1.59 1.45
N GLN A 81 -2.91 0.57 2.19
CA GLN A 81 -1.55 0.02 2.11
C GLN A 81 -1.29 -0.62 0.74
N LEU A 82 -2.19 -1.48 0.27
CA LEU A 82 -2.03 -2.23 -0.99
C LEU A 82 -2.07 -1.33 -2.23
N VAL A 83 -2.89 -0.26 -2.23
CA VAL A 83 -2.98 0.67 -3.36
C VAL A 83 -2.10 1.92 -3.18
N SER A 84 -1.18 1.94 -2.21
CA SER A 84 -0.26 3.06 -2.03
C SER A 84 0.74 3.17 -3.17
N GLU A 85 1.18 4.39 -3.51
CA GLU A 85 2.23 4.65 -4.51
C GLU A 85 3.46 3.77 -4.29
N ALA A 86 3.90 3.60 -3.03
CA ALA A 86 5.07 2.80 -2.69
C ALA A 86 4.88 1.32 -3.03
N THR A 87 3.70 0.76 -2.74
CA THR A 87 3.34 -0.62 -3.07
C THR A 87 3.25 -0.81 -4.58
N LEU A 88 2.53 0.09 -5.26
CA LEU A 88 2.38 0.04 -6.72
C LEU A 88 3.73 0.12 -7.43
N ALA A 89 4.61 1.02 -7.00
CA ALA A 89 5.96 1.14 -7.56
C ALA A 89 6.79 -0.14 -7.33
N THR A 90 6.61 -0.82 -6.19
CA THR A 90 7.29 -2.09 -5.90
C THR A 90 6.81 -3.20 -6.83
N VAL A 91 5.51 -3.34 -7.01
CA VAL A 91 4.90 -4.28 -7.96
C VAL A 91 5.36 -3.98 -9.40
N ALA A 92 5.32 -2.71 -9.81
CA ALA A 92 5.75 -2.28 -11.14
C ALA A 92 7.23 -2.60 -11.43
N ARG A 93 8.12 -2.45 -10.42
CA ARG A 93 9.53 -2.85 -10.54
C ARG A 93 9.69 -4.35 -10.72
N ARG A 94 8.94 -5.15 -9.98
CA ARG A 94 8.99 -6.62 -10.04
C ARG A 94 8.66 -7.15 -11.43
N ILE A 95 7.74 -6.52 -12.14
CA ILE A 95 7.41 -6.85 -13.54
C ILE A 95 8.21 -6.02 -14.55
N GLU A 96 9.27 -5.35 -14.10
CA GLU A 96 10.20 -4.57 -14.93
C GLU A 96 9.52 -3.47 -15.77
N LEU A 97 8.39 -2.92 -15.30
CA LEU A 97 7.56 -1.99 -16.07
C LEU A 97 8.33 -0.73 -16.50
N GLY A 98 9.27 -0.26 -15.67
CA GLY A 98 10.05 0.95 -15.95
C GLY A 98 10.81 0.89 -17.28
N ARG A 99 11.33 -0.29 -17.69
CA ARG A 99 12.07 -0.43 -18.97
C ARG A 99 11.15 -0.29 -20.19
N LEU A 100 9.86 -0.52 -20.01
CA LEU A 100 8.86 -0.50 -21.08
C LEU A 100 8.26 0.88 -21.30
N LEU A 101 8.47 1.83 -20.36
CA LEU A 101 7.91 3.18 -20.45
C LEU A 101 8.48 3.96 -21.63
N ARG A 102 7.62 4.69 -22.32
CA ARG A 102 7.99 5.68 -23.33
C ARG A 102 8.02 7.06 -22.69
N LEU A 103 9.22 7.57 -22.49
CA LEU A 103 9.49 8.84 -21.82
C LEU A 103 10.11 9.85 -22.80
N GLY A 104 9.92 11.13 -22.55
CA GLY A 104 10.66 12.19 -23.21
C GLY A 104 12.09 12.32 -22.63
N ARG A 105 12.99 12.97 -23.37
CA ARG A 105 14.41 13.12 -23.00
C ARG A 105 14.62 13.75 -21.63
N GLY A 106 13.81 14.76 -21.28
CA GLY A 106 13.90 15.40 -19.97
C GLY A 106 13.61 14.43 -18.84
N GLU A 107 12.59 13.59 -19.00
CA GLU A 107 12.20 12.60 -18.00
C GLU A 107 13.24 11.45 -17.90
N GLU A 108 13.82 11.03 -19.03
CA GLU A 108 14.92 10.05 -19.04
C GLU A 108 16.13 10.56 -18.27
N LEU A 109 16.53 11.83 -18.48
CA LEU A 109 17.67 12.44 -17.79
C LEU A 109 17.50 12.52 -16.27
N THR A 110 16.26 12.62 -15.79
CA THR A 110 15.92 12.64 -14.36
C THR A 110 15.59 11.27 -13.81
N LYS A 111 16.00 10.19 -14.49
CA LYS A 111 15.74 8.79 -14.12
C LYS A 111 14.24 8.45 -13.96
N GLY A 112 13.41 8.98 -14.85
CA GLY A 112 11.96 8.79 -14.81
C GLY A 112 11.54 7.33 -14.70
N ARG A 113 12.28 6.40 -15.32
CA ARG A 113 12.03 4.95 -15.26
C ARG A 113 12.10 4.34 -13.85
N GLU A 114 12.76 5.01 -12.91
CA GLU A 114 12.95 4.56 -11.53
C GLU A 114 12.02 5.31 -10.54
N LYS A 115 11.36 6.39 -10.98
CA LYS A 115 10.48 7.20 -10.12
C LYS A 115 9.26 6.42 -9.68
N HIS A 116 8.97 6.48 -8.38
CA HIS A 116 7.84 5.77 -7.77
C HIS A 116 6.52 6.17 -8.41
N SER A 117 6.26 7.48 -8.54
CA SER A 117 5.02 7.99 -9.13
C SER A 117 4.81 7.47 -10.56
N LEU A 118 5.83 7.58 -11.45
CA LEU A 118 5.68 7.14 -12.83
C LEU A 118 5.43 5.62 -12.94
N LEU A 119 6.04 4.84 -12.05
CA LEU A 119 5.85 3.39 -12.00
C LEU A 119 4.45 3.02 -11.50
N ALA A 120 3.96 3.72 -10.48
CA ALA A 120 2.62 3.52 -9.92
C ALA A 120 1.56 3.88 -10.97
N ASP A 121 1.63 5.10 -11.53
CA ASP A 121 0.70 5.59 -12.55
C ASP A 121 0.63 4.65 -13.77
N ALA A 122 1.79 4.16 -14.23
CA ALA A 122 1.85 3.23 -15.36
C ALA A 122 1.25 1.85 -15.02
N LEU A 123 1.39 1.36 -13.79
CA LEU A 123 0.76 0.11 -13.36
C LEU A 123 -0.76 0.25 -13.36
N GLU A 124 -1.28 1.34 -12.82
CA GLU A 124 -2.72 1.63 -12.87
C GLU A 124 -3.21 1.75 -14.31
N ALA A 125 -2.46 2.43 -15.17
CA ALA A 125 -2.81 2.52 -16.59
C ALA A 125 -2.85 1.16 -17.30
N ILE A 126 -1.94 0.24 -16.97
CA ILE A 126 -1.96 -1.15 -17.47
C ILE A 126 -3.20 -1.89 -16.96
N ILE A 127 -3.57 -1.73 -15.70
CA ILE A 127 -4.78 -2.30 -15.12
C ILE A 127 -6.01 -1.83 -15.90
N ALA A 128 -6.13 -0.53 -16.17
CA ALA A 128 -7.21 0.00 -17.00
C ALA A 128 -7.18 -0.54 -18.43
N ALA A 129 -6.01 -0.64 -19.03
CA ALA A 129 -5.85 -1.14 -20.39
C ALA A 129 -6.33 -2.60 -20.52
N ILE A 130 -5.96 -3.46 -19.56
CA ILE A 130 -6.42 -4.85 -19.50
C ILE A 130 -7.94 -4.90 -19.27
N TYR A 131 -8.47 -4.08 -18.37
CA TYR A 131 -9.90 -3.99 -18.13
C TYR A 131 -10.70 -3.62 -19.38
N LEU A 132 -10.23 -2.62 -20.12
CA LEU A 132 -10.90 -2.17 -21.37
C LEU A 132 -10.79 -3.18 -22.50
N ASP A 133 -9.73 -3.97 -22.52
CA ASP A 133 -9.49 -4.97 -23.57
C ASP A 133 -10.17 -6.33 -23.28
N GLY A 134 -10.09 -6.79 -22.04
CA GLY A 134 -10.49 -8.14 -21.62
C GLY A 134 -11.64 -8.20 -20.63
N GLY A 135 -11.99 -7.08 -19.98
CA GLY A 135 -13.02 -7.03 -18.94
C GLY A 135 -12.50 -7.37 -17.54
N LEU A 136 -13.45 -7.40 -16.59
CA LEU A 136 -13.12 -7.51 -15.15
C LEU A 136 -12.38 -8.82 -14.81
N ALA A 137 -12.79 -9.95 -15.37
CA ALA A 137 -12.17 -11.24 -15.06
C ALA A 137 -10.68 -11.30 -15.43
N GLU A 138 -10.31 -10.77 -16.59
CA GLU A 138 -8.91 -10.74 -17.05
C GLU A 138 -8.05 -9.83 -16.19
N VAL A 139 -8.54 -8.64 -15.86
CA VAL A 139 -7.79 -7.71 -15.03
C VAL A 139 -7.70 -8.19 -13.59
N GLN A 140 -8.72 -8.85 -13.05
CA GLN A 140 -8.68 -9.48 -11.73
C GLN A 140 -7.61 -10.56 -11.66
N ALA A 141 -7.55 -11.44 -12.65
CA ALA A 141 -6.50 -12.46 -12.75
C ALA A 141 -5.10 -11.84 -12.81
N PHE A 142 -4.92 -10.74 -13.56
CA PHE A 142 -3.67 -10.00 -13.62
C PHE A 142 -3.30 -9.41 -12.25
N VAL A 143 -4.20 -8.67 -11.60
CA VAL A 143 -3.96 -8.02 -10.31
C VAL A 143 -3.60 -9.07 -9.25
N LEU A 144 -4.39 -10.14 -9.09
CA LEU A 144 -4.12 -11.18 -8.09
C LEU A 144 -2.75 -11.85 -8.32
N ARG A 145 -2.34 -12.04 -9.57
CA ARG A 145 -1.02 -12.59 -9.91
C ARG A 145 0.12 -11.67 -9.54
N VAL A 146 0.02 -10.37 -9.85
CA VAL A 146 1.14 -9.44 -9.63
C VAL A 146 1.21 -8.92 -8.19
N PHE A 147 0.11 -8.98 -7.42
CA PHE A 147 0.04 -8.59 -6.02
C PHE A 147 0.15 -9.76 -5.03
N VAL A 148 0.49 -10.97 -5.50
CA VAL A 148 0.49 -12.18 -4.65
C VAL A 148 1.31 -12.01 -3.37
N ASN A 149 2.50 -11.40 -3.44
CA ASN A 149 3.35 -11.21 -2.27
C ASN A 149 2.74 -10.23 -1.26
N GLU A 150 2.19 -9.12 -1.74
CA GLU A 150 1.56 -8.09 -0.93
C GLU A 150 0.29 -8.61 -0.24
N LEU A 151 -0.50 -9.41 -0.95
CA LEU A 151 -1.68 -10.08 -0.40
C LEU A 151 -1.30 -11.12 0.65
N ASP A 152 -0.26 -11.92 0.41
CA ASP A 152 0.26 -12.88 1.38
C ASP A 152 0.77 -12.20 2.66
N GLU A 153 1.43 -11.05 2.54
CA GLU A 153 1.86 -10.27 3.69
C GLU A 153 0.68 -9.77 4.53
N VAL A 154 -0.38 -9.30 3.88
CA VAL A 154 -1.62 -8.90 4.54
C VAL A 154 -2.26 -10.06 5.30
N LEU A 155 -2.33 -11.25 4.70
CA LEU A 155 -2.87 -12.44 5.36
C LEU A 155 -2.05 -12.84 6.59
N LYS A 156 -0.73 -12.80 6.50
CA LYS A 156 0.17 -13.08 7.65
C LYS A 156 -0.02 -12.07 8.78
N GLN A 157 -0.22 -10.81 8.44
CA GLN A 157 -0.53 -9.77 9.43
C GLN A 157 -1.84 -10.06 10.16
N GLN A 158 -2.88 -10.51 9.44
CA GLN A 158 -4.17 -10.87 10.02
C GLN A 158 -4.12 -12.12 10.89
N GLN A 159 -3.28 -13.10 10.55
CA GLN A 159 -3.14 -14.34 11.31
C GLN A 159 -2.24 -14.22 12.56
N GLY A 160 -1.72 -13.04 12.85
CA GLY A 160 -0.83 -12.79 14.00
C GLY A 160 0.59 -13.34 13.82
N GLU A 161 0.95 -13.79 12.62
CA GLU A 161 2.32 -14.26 12.28
C GLU A 161 3.26 -13.11 11.88
N ALA A 162 2.76 -11.89 11.77
CA ALA A 162 3.58 -10.74 11.44
C ALA A 162 4.38 -10.27 12.65
N THR A 163 5.68 -10.28 12.50
CA THR A 163 6.64 -9.62 13.37
C THR A 163 6.12 -8.25 13.83
N ALA A 164 6.20 -8.01 15.14
CA ALA A 164 5.70 -6.92 15.98
C ALA A 164 5.99 -5.45 15.54
N ILE A 165 5.95 -5.09 14.27
CA ILE A 165 6.41 -3.77 13.78
C ILE A 165 5.27 -2.86 13.28
N THR A 166 4.04 -3.37 13.02
CA THR A 166 2.98 -2.57 12.38
C THR A 166 1.63 -2.53 13.09
N GLN A 167 1.44 -3.16 14.24
CA GLN A 167 0.20 -2.98 15.00
C GLN A 167 0.21 -1.61 15.67
N ASP A 168 -0.74 -0.74 15.30
CA ASP A 168 -0.95 0.54 15.98
C ASP A 168 -1.80 0.34 17.25
N TYR A 169 -1.17 -0.26 18.26
CA TYR A 169 -1.76 -0.50 19.58
C TYR A 169 -2.28 0.79 20.24
N LYS A 170 -1.67 1.94 19.90
CA LYS A 170 -2.12 3.24 20.43
C LYS A 170 -3.49 3.61 19.91
N THR A 171 -3.71 3.49 18.59
CA THR A 171 -5.01 3.78 17.98
C THR A 171 -6.07 2.80 18.47
N GLU A 172 -5.77 1.50 18.52
CA GLU A 172 -6.70 0.48 19.04
C GLU A 172 -7.10 0.75 20.49
N LEU A 173 -6.13 1.07 21.35
CA LEU A 173 -6.40 1.39 22.76
C LEU A 173 -7.18 2.70 22.91
N GLN A 174 -6.89 3.69 22.07
CA GLN A 174 -7.60 4.96 22.07
C GLN A 174 -9.09 4.77 21.74
N GLU A 175 -9.39 4.02 20.70
CA GLU A 175 -10.76 3.68 20.30
C GLU A 175 -11.49 2.88 21.40
N TRP A 176 -10.80 1.92 22.02
CA TRP A 176 -11.35 1.13 23.12
C TRP A 176 -11.63 2.00 24.36
N SER A 177 -10.67 2.84 24.76
CA SER A 177 -10.79 3.72 25.92
C SER A 177 -11.90 4.76 25.71
N GLN A 178 -12.00 5.33 24.51
CA GLN A 178 -13.03 6.29 24.17
C GLN A 178 -14.45 5.64 24.24
N ARG A 179 -14.59 4.43 23.73
CA ARG A 179 -15.87 3.67 23.77
C ARG A 179 -16.27 3.27 25.18
N ARG A 180 -15.31 2.90 26.05
CA ARG A 180 -15.57 2.33 27.37
C ARG A 180 -15.65 3.35 28.49
N PHE A 181 -14.82 4.41 28.41
CA PHE A 181 -14.59 5.38 29.48
C PHE A 181 -14.82 6.84 29.07
N GLU A 182 -15.16 7.09 27.81
CA GLU A 182 -15.28 8.44 27.22
C GLU A 182 -13.99 9.30 27.46
N SER A 183 -12.84 8.64 27.62
CA SER A 183 -11.56 9.24 27.99
C SER A 183 -10.43 8.74 27.08
N LEU A 184 -9.46 9.62 26.81
CA LEU A 184 -8.29 9.27 26.02
C LEU A 184 -7.15 8.76 26.92
N PRO A 185 -6.37 7.73 26.47
CA PRO A 185 -5.17 7.28 27.15
C PRO A 185 -4.12 8.39 27.22
N GLN A 186 -3.45 8.52 28.37
CA GLN A 186 -2.36 9.46 28.59
C GLN A 186 -1.03 8.71 28.68
N TYR A 187 -0.02 9.18 27.94
CA TYR A 187 1.32 8.61 27.88
C TYR A 187 2.32 9.58 28.48
N VAL A 188 3.08 9.12 29.46
CA VAL A 188 4.11 9.93 30.14
C VAL A 188 5.44 9.19 30.08
N THR A 189 6.48 9.83 29.54
CA THR A 189 7.85 9.30 29.61
C THR A 189 8.36 9.44 31.03
N VAL A 190 8.52 8.33 31.74
CA VAL A 190 8.97 8.30 33.13
C VAL A 190 10.47 8.17 33.26
N ARG A 191 11.15 7.65 32.22
CA ARG A 191 12.61 7.47 32.25
C ARG A 191 13.22 7.50 30.85
N GLU A 192 14.41 8.14 30.76
CA GLU A 192 15.28 8.08 29.58
C GLU A 192 16.66 7.60 30.03
N THR A 193 17.21 6.55 29.42
CA THR A 193 18.49 5.95 29.76
C THR A 193 19.33 5.65 28.53
N GLY A 194 20.66 5.66 28.69
CA GLY A 194 21.62 5.34 27.61
C GLY A 194 22.21 6.57 26.92
N PRO A 195 23.33 6.39 26.18
CA PRO A 195 23.96 7.45 25.39
C PRO A 195 23.07 7.83 24.19
N ASP A 196 23.30 9.01 23.59
CA ASP A 196 22.44 9.58 22.54
C ASP A 196 22.16 8.66 21.34
N HIS A 197 23.08 7.76 21.00
CA HIS A 197 22.96 6.82 19.89
C HIS A 197 22.31 5.47 20.29
N GLN A 198 22.03 5.26 21.59
CA GLN A 198 21.40 4.05 22.15
C GLN A 198 20.43 4.39 23.29
N LYS A 199 19.67 5.48 23.15
CA LYS A 199 18.65 5.86 24.14
C LYS A 199 17.56 4.80 24.24
N THR A 200 17.14 4.56 25.48
CA THR A 200 15.99 3.73 25.80
C THR A 200 14.99 4.61 26.57
N PHE A 201 13.74 4.56 26.16
CA PHE A 201 12.64 5.30 26.74
C PHE A 201 11.71 4.36 27.48
N GLU A 202 11.32 4.74 28.68
CA GLU A 202 10.29 4.04 29.45
C GLU A 202 9.07 4.96 29.56
N VAL A 203 7.91 4.46 29.13
CA VAL A 203 6.65 5.20 29.07
C VAL A 203 5.62 4.50 29.93
N GLN A 204 4.96 5.28 30.77
CA GLN A 204 3.81 4.89 31.56
C GLN A 204 2.53 5.35 30.88
N LEU A 205 1.54 4.46 30.83
CA LEU A 205 0.23 4.69 30.25
C LEU A 205 -0.83 4.69 31.34
N SER A 206 -1.67 5.72 31.37
CA SER A 206 -2.82 5.80 32.28
C SER A 206 -4.13 6.11 31.53
N ILE A 207 -5.25 5.62 32.09
CA ILE A 207 -6.61 5.93 31.66
C ILE A 207 -7.39 6.36 32.91
N GLN A 208 -8.02 7.53 32.86
CA GLN A 208 -8.72 8.16 34.01
C GLN A 208 -7.86 8.29 35.28
N GLY A 209 -6.54 8.36 35.14
CA GLY A 209 -5.59 8.46 36.26
C GLY A 209 -5.04 7.12 36.76
N ASP A 210 -5.64 6.00 36.36
CA ASP A 210 -5.13 4.66 36.71
C ASP A 210 -4.05 4.22 35.72
N ILE A 211 -2.96 3.68 36.25
CA ILE A 211 -1.87 3.12 35.43
C ILE A 211 -2.31 1.78 34.88
N VAL A 212 -2.44 1.67 33.56
CA VAL A 212 -2.92 0.49 32.85
C VAL A 212 -1.85 -0.21 32.00
N GLY A 213 -0.67 0.40 31.86
CA GLY A 213 0.42 -0.22 31.10
C GLY A 213 1.74 0.53 31.23
N MET A 214 2.83 -0.19 30.95
CA MET A 214 4.18 0.36 30.83
C MET A 214 4.85 -0.22 29.58
N GLY A 215 5.68 0.60 28.91
CA GLY A 215 6.40 0.16 27.72
C GLY A 215 7.80 0.72 27.67
N VAL A 216 8.71 -0.06 27.11
CA VAL A 216 10.11 0.29 26.91
C VAL A 216 10.43 0.17 25.41
N GLY A 217 11.16 1.15 24.87
CA GLY A 217 11.53 1.15 23.45
C GLY A 217 12.76 2.03 23.17
N ARG A 218 13.31 1.90 21.97
CA ARG A 218 14.43 2.70 21.48
C ARG A 218 14.03 4.10 21.00
N SER A 219 12.73 4.34 20.93
CA SER A 219 12.14 5.66 20.69
C SER A 219 10.92 5.85 21.58
N LYS A 220 10.52 7.12 21.82
CA LYS A 220 9.28 7.41 22.57
C LYS A 220 8.07 6.73 21.93
N LYS A 221 7.97 6.78 20.58
CA LYS A 221 6.89 6.13 19.81
C LYS A 221 6.85 4.62 20.03
N GLU A 222 7.99 3.94 20.01
CA GLU A 222 8.07 2.50 20.24
C GLU A 222 7.66 2.15 21.70
N ALA A 223 8.15 2.91 22.69
CA ALA A 223 7.79 2.71 24.09
C ALA A 223 6.29 2.92 24.34
N GLU A 224 5.67 3.93 23.70
CA GLU A 224 4.24 4.18 23.76
C GLU A 224 3.42 3.03 23.14
N GLN A 225 3.84 2.48 21.99
CA GLN A 225 3.20 1.31 21.38
C GLN A 225 3.29 0.07 22.28
N MET A 226 4.43 -0.15 22.94
CA MET A 226 4.60 -1.27 23.87
C MET A 226 3.74 -1.11 25.12
N ALA A 227 3.59 0.11 25.66
CA ALA A 227 2.69 0.38 26.77
C ALA A 227 1.22 0.12 26.39
N ALA A 228 0.80 0.55 25.20
CA ALA A 228 -0.54 0.32 24.68
C ALA A 228 -0.83 -1.18 24.48
N LYS A 229 0.15 -1.92 23.93
CA LYS A 229 0.07 -3.37 23.77
C LYS A 229 -0.19 -4.08 25.11
N GLN A 230 0.60 -3.76 26.12
CA GLN A 230 0.46 -4.36 27.44
C GLN A 230 -0.93 -4.07 28.06
N ALA A 231 -1.42 -2.84 27.91
CA ALA A 231 -2.75 -2.48 28.39
C ALA A 231 -3.87 -3.27 27.68
N LEU A 232 -3.80 -3.40 26.36
CA LEU A 232 -4.78 -4.19 25.59
C LEU A 232 -4.75 -5.66 25.95
N GLU A 233 -3.58 -6.25 26.21
CA GLU A 233 -3.47 -7.65 26.65
C GLU A 233 -4.10 -7.86 28.03
N GLN A 234 -3.98 -6.90 28.95
CA GLN A 234 -4.62 -6.98 30.27
C GLN A 234 -6.14 -6.89 30.16
N VAL A 235 -6.64 -5.98 29.31
CA VAL A 235 -8.07 -5.82 29.05
C VAL A 235 -8.68 -7.09 28.45
N ARG A 236 -8.01 -7.72 27.51
CA ARG A 236 -8.47 -8.97 26.86
C ARG A 236 -8.49 -10.17 27.82
N ARG A 237 -7.66 -10.16 28.89
CA ARG A 237 -7.56 -11.22 29.91
C ARG A 237 -8.61 -11.07 31.04
N THR A 238 -9.21 -9.90 31.20
CA THR A 238 -10.24 -9.65 32.23
C THR A 238 -11.59 -9.68 31.55
N PRO A 239 -12.35 -10.81 31.59
CA PRO A 239 -13.72 -10.86 31.07
C PRO A 239 -14.54 -9.85 31.86
N SER A 240 -15.37 -9.09 31.17
CA SER A 240 -16.32 -8.16 31.77
C SER A 240 -17.17 -8.87 32.80
N ALA A 241 -17.06 -8.43 34.06
CA ALA A 241 -18.10 -8.74 35.07
C ALA A 241 -19.33 -7.88 34.78
#